data_af6ec348ba96efd90003e0429f8af842
#
_entry.id   af6ec348ba96efd90003e0429f8af842
#
_cell.length_a   1.000
_cell.length_b   1.000
_cell.length_c   1.000
_cell.angle_alpha   90.00
_cell.angle_beta   90.00
_cell.angle_gamma   90.00
#
_symmetry.space_group_name_H-M   'P 1'
#
loop_
_entity.id
_entity.type
_entity.pdbx_description
1 polymer ?
#
loop_
_entity_poly.entity_id
_entity_poly.type
_entity_poly.pdbx_seq_one_letter_code
_entity_poly.pdbx_strand_id
1 'polypeptide(L)'
;PILSGLVGSEMCIRDSALTGQVSPPTFPFEHEDTLEPSAPRLEQLAQWMTSSSNQYFASSYVNRLWGYMFGSGIIEPIDDIRAGNPPTNPELLTAMTNDFVESGFDVQHIIKTILKSRSYQHAVNTNEWNEDDQINYSHAIARRLPAEVLFDSIHVACGSIPTIAGVPRGFRAAELPDVGIAVPFLDDFGRPVRESACECERSSSMVLGPIMKLVNGPTVANAIGDSTNDLVKIEGEIKDDELLIEEVFLRFLSRYPTEQEIKIGKLALQDGGSDYLELKAQLDELEKLVPERQAAWETAMQKTNRWLPVELVSAETDKEAKLELQEDGSLLATGKNEIATYTIKLKTDLTNITAFRLETLVDDRLPAKGPGRPPN
;
A
#
# COMPACT_ATOMS: atom_id res chain seq x y z
N PRO A 1 -1.32 28.59 4.54
CA PRO A 1 -0.81 29.53 5.53
C PRO A 1 0.58 29.18 6.06
N ILE A 2 0.94 27.88 6.15
CA ILE A 2 2.27 27.44 6.64
C ILE A 2 3.38 27.75 5.61
N LEU A 3 3.10 27.62 4.34
CA LEU A 3 4.05 27.90 3.25
C LEU A 3 4.33 29.41 3.06
N SER A 4 3.38 30.30 3.38
CA SER A 4 3.60 31.74 3.30
C SER A 4 4.59 32.26 4.35
N GLY A 5 4.68 31.59 5.50
CA GLY A 5 5.67 31.91 6.53
C GLY A 5 7.10 31.43 6.21
N LEU A 6 7.22 30.41 5.35
CA LEU A 6 8.53 29.87 4.92
C LEU A 6 9.14 30.67 3.75
N VAL A 7 8.32 31.31 2.92
CA VAL A 7 8.76 32.02 1.72
C VAL A 7 9.02 33.51 1.95
N GLY A 8 8.54 34.08 3.06
CA GLY A 8 8.55 35.53 3.28
C GLY A 8 9.39 36.05 4.45
N SER A 9 10.02 35.20 5.26
CA SER A 9 10.78 35.68 6.41
C SER A 9 12.25 35.35 6.29
N GLU A 10 13.10 36.25 6.74
CA GLU A 10 14.55 36.09 6.85
C GLU A 10 14.97 34.92 7.77
N MET A 11 14.03 34.25 8.40
CA MET A 11 14.25 33.20 9.40
C MET A 11 14.85 31.90 8.84
N CYS A 12 14.75 31.68 7.53
CA CYS A 12 15.25 30.46 6.88
C CYS A 12 16.69 30.59 6.33
N ILE A 13 17.38 31.71 6.56
CA ILE A 13 18.64 32.05 5.90
C ILE A 13 19.81 32.16 6.89
N ARG A 14 19.67 31.65 8.11
CA ARG A 14 20.80 31.60 9.04
C ARG A 14 21.56 30.31 8.88
N ASP A 15 22.71 30.42 8.29
CA ASP A 15 23.51 29.33 7.80
C ASP A 15 24.29 28.59 8.86
N SER A 16 24.83 29.25 9.79
CA SER A 16 25.69 28.61 10.78
C SER A 16 25.51 29.25 12.15
N ALA A 17 25.19 28.43 13.12
CA ALA A 17 25.22 28.84 14.52
C ALA A 17 26.63 29.33 14.95
N LEU A 18 27.69 28.94 14.24
CA LEU A 18 29.09 29.30 14.51
C LEU A 18 29.47 30.68 13.96
N THR A 19 29.00 31.01 12.74
CA THR A 19 29.46 32.27 12.09
C THR A 19 28.38 33.37 12.17
N GLY A 20 27.12 33.05 12.36
CA GLY A 20 26.00 34.00 12.33
C GLY A 20 25.80 34.67 10.96
N GLN A 21 26.49 34.22 9.93
CA GLN A 21 26.37 34.78 8.58
C GLN A 21 25.05 34.30 7.94
N VAL A 22 24.43 35.19 7.18
CA VAL A 22 23.24 34.91 6.38
C VAL A 22 23.72 34.51 4.98
N SER A 23 23.42 33.25 4.58
CA SER A 23 23.65 32.81 3.22
C SER A 23 22.43 33.03 2.36
N PRO A 24 22.57 33.58 1.15
CA PRO A 24 21.46 33.61 0.21
C PRO A 24 21.07 32.21 -0.21
N PRO A 25 19.79 31.96 -0.56
CA PRO A 25 19.39 30.68 -1.11
C PRO A 25 20.10 30.45 -2.44
N THR A 26 20.70 29.25 -2.58
CA THR A 26 21.40 28.82 -3.79
C THR A 26 20.84 27.48 -4.24
N PHE A 27 20.83 27.23 -5.53
CA PHE A 27 20.45 25.93 -6.06
C PHE A 27 21.55 24.89 -5.82
N PRO A 28 21.20 23.60 -5.64
CA PRO A 28 22.18 22.54 -5.36
C PRO A 28 23.23 22.34 -6.45
N PHE A 29 22.92 22.71 -7.70
CA PHE A 29 23.82 22.67 -8.85
C PHE A 29 23.52 23.81 -9.81
N GLU A 30 24.53 24.16 -10.63
CA GLU A 30 24.43 25.20 -11.65
C GLU A 30 23.45 24.77 -12.77
N HIS A 31 22.83 25.73 -13.40
CA HIS A 31 21.96 25.56 -14.56
C HIS A 31 22.30 26.63 -15.61
N GLU A 32 22.05 26.30 -16.87
CA GLU A 32 22.41 27.18 -17.98
C GLU A 32 21.37 28.30 -18.21
N ASP A 33 20.16 28.14 -17.67
CA ASP A 33 19.08 29.12 -17.86
C ASP A 33 19.31 30.35 -17.00
N THR A 34 19.13 31.52 -17.61
CA THR A 34 19.12 32.79 -16.91
C THR A 34 17.77 32.99 -16.21
N LEU A 35 17.77 32.75 -14.91
CA LEU A 35 16.62 33.08 -14.08
C LEU A 35 16.50 34.60 -13.94
N GLU A 36 15.27 35.13 -14.05
CA GLU A 36 15.03 36.54 -13.78
C GLU A 36 15.31 36.85 -12.31
N PRO A 37 16.36 37.65 -11.99
CA PRO A 37 16.74 37.92 -10.59
C PRO A 37 15.65 38.60 -9.77
N SER A 38 14.72 39.28 -10.43
CA SER A 38 13.59 39.97 -9.82
C SER A 38 12.36 39.11 -9.62
N ALA A 39 12.34 37.88 -10.15
CA ALA A 39 11.21 36.97 -10.00
C ALA A 39 11.06 36.50 -8.55
N PRO A 40 9.84 36.17 -8.10
CA PRO A 40 9.61 35.54 -6.80
C PRO A 40 10.43 34.24 -6.64
N ARG A 41 10.96 34.00 -5.46
CA ARG A 41 11.82 32.80 -5.17
C ARG A 41 11.16 31.47 -5.58
N LEU A 42 9.86 31.37 -5.40
CA LEU A 42 9.09 30.17 -5.78
C LEU A 42 9.09 29.97 -7.31
N GLU A 43 8.99 31.06 -8.05
CA GLU A 43 9.04 31.03 -9.51
C GLU A 43 10.45 30.66 -10.00
N GLN A 44 11.51 31.24 -9.40
CA GLN A 44 12.89 30.84 -9.68
C GLN A 44 13.14 29.37 -9.40
N LEU A 45 12.59 28.82 -8.28
CA LEU A 45 12.68 27.40 -7.98
C LEU A 45 11.96 26.55 -9.03
N ALA A 46 10.76 26.94 -9.42
CA ALA A 46 9.99 26.25 -10.45
C ALA A 46 10.72 26.22 -11.79
N GLN A 47 11.25 27.37 -12.23
CA GLN A 47 12.04 27.49 -13.45
C GLN A 47 13.29 26.60 -13.39
N TRP A 48 14.04 26.63 -12.29
CA TRP A 48 15.21 25.78 -12.11
C TRP A 48 14.85 24.27 -12.13
N MET A 49 13.78 23.86 -11.45
CA MET A 49 13.33 22.46 -11.43
C MET A 49 12.93 21.95 -12.81
N THR A 50 12.23 22.78 -13.59
CA THR A 50 11.70 22.41 -14.92
C THR A 50 12.60 22.86 -16.07
N SER A 51 13.84 23.31 -15.78
CA SER A 51 14.83 23.63 -16.80
C SER A 51 15.18 22.43 -17.65
N SER A 52 15.37 22.64 -18.95
CA SER A 52 15.84 21.59 -19.87
C SER A 52 17.23 21.07 -19.52
N SER A 53 18.04 21.88 -18.83
CA SER A 53 19.35 21.47 -18.31
C SER A 53 19.29 20.66 -17.03
N ASN A 54 18.13 20.62 -16.34
CA ASN A 54 17.92 19.82 -15.13
C ASN A 54 17.52 18.40 -15.48
N GLN A 55 18.48 17.54 -15.71
CA GLN A 55 18.23 16.15 -16.05
C GLN A 55 17.64 15.34 -14.88
N TYR A 56 17.82 15.76 -13.64
CA TYR A 56 17.29 15.04 -12.47
C TYR A 56 15.76 15.05 -12.43
N PHE A 57 15.14 16.20 -12.69
CA PHE A 57 13.69 16.30 -12.74
C PHE A 57 13.11 15.43 -13.86
N ALA A 58 13.63 15.58 -15.07
CA ALA A 58 13.17 14.83 -16.24
C ALA A 58 13.39 13.31 -16.07
N SER A 59 14.57 12.89 -15.62
CA SER A 59 14.91 11.50 -15.37
C SER A 59 14.04 10.87 -14.28
N SER A 60 13.83 11.57 -13.18
CA SER A 60 12.95 11.11 -12.09
C SER A 60 11.51 10.92 -12.59
N TYR A 61 10.99 11.86 -13.36
CA TYR A 61 9.63 11.79 -13.87
C TYR A 61 9.45 10.63 -14.87
N VAL A 62 10.40 10.47 -15.80
CA VAL A 62 10.42 9.36 -16.76
C VAL A 62 10.50 8.02 -16.05
N ASN A 63 11.39 7.88 -15.05
CA ASN A 63 11.51 6.66 -14.25
C ASN A 63 10.21 6.31 -13.53
N ARG A 64 9.52 7.31 -12.98
CA ARG A 64 8.23 7.12 -12.32
C ARG A 64 7.15 6.70 -13.30
N LEU A 65 7.05 7.32 -14.48
CA LEU A 65 6.12 6.90 -15.53
C LEU A 65 6.40 5.47 -15.99
N TRP A 66 7.69 5.13 -16.18
CA TRP A 66 8.10 3.77 -16.51
C TRP A 66 7.65 2.77 -15.46
N GLY A 67 7.92 3.05 -14.18
CA GLY A 67 7.48 2.22 -13.06
C GLY A 67 5.96 2.04 -13.00
N TYR A 68 5.19 3.07 -13.29
CA TYR A 68 3.73 2.96 -13.37
C TYR A 68 3.26 2.05 -14.51
N MET A 69 3.97 2.05 -15.65
CA MET A 69 3.60 1.23 -16.80
C MET A 69 4.07 -0.21 -16.68
N PHE A 70 5.26 -0.46 -16.16
CA PHE A 70 5.85 -1.79 -16.07
C PHE A 70 5.73 -2.45 -14.69
N GLY A 71 5.46 -1.68 -13.63
CA GLY A 71 5.40 -2.17 -12.25
C GLY A 71 6.74 -2.15 -11.52
N SER A 72 7.84 -1.86 -12.22
CA SER A 72 9.18 -1.65 -11.67
C SER A 72 9.87 -0.53 -12.43
N GLY A 73 10.57 0.37 -11.74
CA GLY A 73 11.34 1.44 -12.35
C GLY A 73 12.62 0.94 -13.04
N ILE A 74 13.19 1.74 -13.93
CA ILE A 74 14.56 1.54 -14.43
C ILE A 74 15.56 1.77 -13.30
N ILE A 75 15.21 2.66 -12.37
CA ILE A 75 15.81 2.78 -11.04
C ILE A 75 14.75 2.29 -10.05
N GLU A 76 15.10 1.30 -9.22
CA GLU A 76 14.23 0.73 -8.22
C GLU A 76 14.94 0.70 -6.85
N PRO A 77 14.36 1.18 -5.74
CA PRO A 77 13.05 1.84 -5.62
C PRO A 77 12.92 3.11 -6.45
N ILE A 78 11.70 3.37 -6.96
CA ILE A 78 11.44 4.43 -7.98
C ILE A 78 11.97 5.81 -7.56
N ASP A 79 11.89 6.13 -6.28
CA ASP A 79 12.28 7.43 -5.73
C ASP A 79 13.73 7.47 -5.19
N ASP A 80 14.46 6.36 -5.25
CA ASP A 80 15.84 6.26 -4.73
C ASP A 80 16.89 6.57 -5.81
N ILE A 81 16.86 7.79 -6.33
CA ILE A 81 17.77 8.25 -7.37
C ILE A 81 19.07 8.80 -6.75
N ARG A 82 20.06 7.96 -6.61
CA ARG A 82 21.38 8.29 -6.05
C ARG A 82 22.51 7.52 -6.74
N ALA A 83 23.74 8.01 -6.61
CA ALA A 83 24.91 7.37 -7.20
C ALA A 83 25.13 5.91 -6.76
N GLY A 84 24.68 5.55 -5.55
CA GLY A 84 24.78 4.17 -5.05
C GLY A 84 23.68 3.24 -5.56
N ASN A 85 22.71 3.74 -6.32
CA ASN A 85 21.62 2.97 -6.91
C ASN A 85 21.51 3.29 -8.42
N PRO A 86 22.42 2.77 -9.25
CA PRO A 86 22.42 3.07 -10.68
C PRO A 86 21.21 2.43 -11.39
N PRO A 87 20.75 3.03 -12.50
CA PRO A 87 19.70 2.45 -13.32
C PRO A 87 20.10 1.09 -13.89
N THR A 88 19.16 0.17 -14.03
CA THR A 88 19.36 -1.16 -14.65
C THR A 88 19.70 -1.04 -16.13
N ASN A 89 19.22 0.01 -16.79
CA ASN A 89 19.53 0.32 -18.19
C ASN A 89 19.75 1.85 -18.33
N PRO A 90 21.02 2.33 -18.17
CA PRO A 90 21.34 3.74 -18.24
C PRO A 90 21.06 4.38 -19.59
N GLU A 91 21.33 3.65 -20.68
CA GLU A 91 21.13 4.14 -22.04
C GLU A 91 19.64 4.38 -22.33
N LEU A 92 18.78 3.47 -21.91
CA LEU A 92 17.34 3.60 -22.04
C LEU A 92 16.82 4.81 -21.27
N LEU A 93 17.20 4.93 -20.00
CA LEU A 93 16.78 6.06 -19.16
C LEU A 93 17.23 7.40 -19.75
N THR A 94 18.46 7.47 -20.22
CA THR A 94 19.01 8.68 -20.85
C THR A 94 18.27 9.02 -22.13
N ALA A 95 18.05 8.04 -23.01
CA ALA A 95 17.32 8.26 -24.27
C ALA A 95 15.90 8.75 -24.04
N MET A 96 15.19 8.15 -23.10
CA MET A 96 13.82 8.57 -22.78
C MET A 96 13.76 9.91 -22.07
N THR A 97 14.76 10.22 -21.24
CA THR A 97 14.88 11.54 -20.59
C THR A 97 15.07 12.63 -21.63
N ASN A 98 15.96 12.42 -22.60
CA ASN A 98 16.20 13.36 -23.68
C ASN A 98 14.96 13.56 -24.56
N ASP A 99 14.29 12.47 -24.95
CA ASP A 99 13.03 12.52 -25.72
C ASP A 99 11.93 13.32 -24.97
N PHE A 100 11.85 13.14 -23.65
CA PHE A 100 10.92 13.90 -22.80
C PHE A 100 11.23 15.40 -22.78
N VAL A 101 12.50 15.77 -22.63
CA VAL A 101 12.93 17.18 -22.69
C VAL A 101 12.72 17.77 -24.08
N GLU A 102 13.13 17.07 -25.16
CA GLU A 102 12.98 17.51 -26.54
C GLU A 102 11.52 17.68 -26.95
N SER A 103 10.61 16.87 -26.42
CA SER A 103 9.16 17.01 -26.63
C SER A 103 8.53 18.17 -25.87
N GLY A 104 9.31 18.95 -25.11
CA GLY A 104 8.81 20.03 -24.27
C GLY A 104 8.06 19.53 -23.03
N PHE A 105 8.52 18.43 -22.45
CA PHE A 105 7.90 17.77 -21.31
C PHE A 105 6.48 17.25 -21.58
N ASP A 106 6.22 16.79 -22.82
CA ASP A 106 4.94 16.19 -23.20
C ASP A 106 4.78 14.80 -22.60
N VAL A 107 4.02 14.72 -21.50
CA VAL A 107 3.70 13.48 -20.78
C VAL A 107 2.96 12.48 -21.68
N GLN A 108 2.04 12.95 -22.53
CA GLN A 108 1.29 12.07 -23.42
C GLN A 108 2.20 11.43 -24.48
N HIS A 109 3.20 12.18 -24.96
CA HIS A 109 4.20 11.68 -25.89
C HIS A 109 4.96 10.52 -25.29
N ILE A 110 5.50 10.66 -24.07
CA ILE A 110 6.25 9.61 -23.38
C ILE A 110 5.38 8.40 -23.09
N ILE A 111 4.17 8.59 -22.59
CA ILE A 111 3.22 7.47 -22.36
C ILE A 111 2.97 6.71 -23.66
N LYS A 112 2.71 7.41 -24.77
CA LYS A 112 2.50 6.77 -26.08
C LYS A 112 3.75 6.00 -26.54
N THR A 113 4.94 6.56 -26.32
CA THR A 113 6.21 5.91 -26.67
C THR A 113 6.38 4.61 -25.89
N ILE A 114 6.13 4.62 -24.57
CA ILE A 114 6.20 3.41 -23.73
C ILE A 114 5.17 2.37 -24.19
N LEU A 115 3.90 2.75 -24.34
CA LEU A 115 2.81 1.83 -24.68
C LEU A 115 2.96 1.20 -26.08
N LYS A 116 3.62 1.89 -27.02
CA LYS A 116 3.94 1.36 -28.36
C LYS A 116 5.19 0.50 -28.39
N SER A 117 5.98 0.49 -27.33
CA SER A 117 7.20 -0.34 -27.27
C SER A 117 6.87 -1.83 -27.32
N ARG A 118 7.77 -2.64 -27.88
CA ARG A 118 7.62 -4.09 -27.87
C ARG A 118 7.66 -4.66 -26.46
N SER A 119 8.49 -4.08 -25.58
CA SER A 119 8.59 -4.51 -24.17
C SER A 119 7.26 -4.40 -23.44
N TYR A 120 6.50 -3.30 -23.65
CA TYR A 120 5.19 -3.15 -23.03
C TYR A 120 4.13 -4.14 -23.55
N GLN A 121 4.30 -4.60 -24.79
CA GLN A 121 3.37 -5.54 -25.45
C GLN A 121 3.69 -7.02 -25.18
N HIS A 122 4.67 -7.30 -24.33
CA HIS A 122 4.95 -8.69 -23.93
C HIS A 122 3.79 -9.28 -23.13
N ALA A 123 3.58 -10.59 -23.31
CA ALA A 123 2.64 -11.35 -22.50
C ALA A 123 3.19 -11.61 -21.09
N VAL A 124 2.29 -11.95 -20.17
CA VAL A 124 2.64 -12.37 -18.81
C VAL A 124 3.26 -13.78 -18.79
N ASN A 125 3.00 -14.57 -19.85
CA ASN A 125 3.52 -15.93 -19.96
C ASN A 125 5.04 -15.93 -20.07
N THR A 126 5.67 -16.70 -19.20
CA THR A 126 7.12 -16.89 -19.15
C THR A 126 7.53 -18.18 -19.88
N ASN A 127 8.81 -18.34 -20.08
CA ASN A 127 9.46 -19.56 -20.55
C ASN A 127 10.66 -19.87 -19.62
N GLU A 128 11.32 -21.00 -19.85
CA GLU A 128 12.45 -21.46 -19.04
C GLU A 128 13.65 -20.49 -18.96
N TRP A 129 13.71 -19.49 -19.85
CA TRP A 129 14.82 -18.53 -19.94
C TRP A 129 14.53 -17.17 -19.28
N ASN A 130 13.27 -16.88 -19.00
CA ASN A 130 12.86 -15.59 -18.46
C ASN A 130 11.90 -15.68 -17.27
N GLU A 131 11.72 -16.85 -16.69
CA GLU A 131 10.83 -17.05 -15.53
C GLU A 131 11.28 -16.24 -14.31
N ASP A 132 12.60 -16.11 -14.13
CA ASP A 132 13.20 -15.38 -13.02
C ASP A 132 13.44 -13.88 -13.32
N ASP A 133 13.12 -13.40 -14.50
CA ASP A 133 13.42 -12.02 -14.90
C ASP A 133 12.45 -11.04 -14.26
N GLN A 134 12.99 -10.15 -13.41
CA GLN A 134 12.24 -9.07 -12.77
C GLN A 134 12.74 -7.66 -13.14
N ILE A 135 13.84 -7.58 -13.94
CA ILE A 135 14.53 -6.31 -14.18
C ILE A 135 14.79 -5.98 -15.66
N ASN A 136 14.72 -6.98 -16.55
CA ASN A 136 15.03 -6.77 -17.98
C ASN A 136 13.78 -6.63 -18.85
N TYR A 137 12.60 -6.68 -18.27
CA TYR A 137 11.30 -6.50 -18.94
C TYR A 137 11.09 -7.50 -20.10
N SER A 138 11.62 -8.73 -19.99
CA SER A 138 11.51 -9.77 -21.01
C SER A 138 10.13 -10.42 -21.09
N HIS A 139 9.29 -10.20 -20.10
CA HIS A 139 7.86 -10.52 -20.05
C HIS A 139 7.10 -9.46 -19.25
N ALA A 140 5.78 -9.41 -19.36
CA ALA A 140 4.98 -8.53 -18.53
C ALA A 140 4.82 -9.11 -17.12
N ILE A 141 5.06 -8.29 -16.10
CA ILE A 141 4.87 -8.68 -14.71
C ILE A 141 3.39 -8.51 -14.34
N ALA A 142 2.75 -9.60 -13.92
CA ALA A 142 1.38 -9.55 -13.43
C ALA A 142 1.34 -8.74 -12.12
N ARG A 143 0.49 -7.72 -12.09
CA ARG A 143 0.35 -6.85 -10.93
C ARG A 143 -1.11 -6.55 -10.62
N ARG A 144 -1.38 -6.27 -9.38
CA ARG A 144 -2.72 -5.87 -8.94
C ARG A 144 -3.01 -4.43 -9.38
N LEU A 145 -4.24 -4.17 -9.77
CA LEU A 145 -4.70 -2.80 -9.97
C LEU A 145 -4.63 -2.00 -8.67
N PRO A 146 -4.30 -0.70 -8.72
CA PRO A 146 -4.50 0.19 -7.59
C PRO A 146 -5.93 0.13 -7.07
N ALA A 147 -6.11 0.31 -5.76
CA ALA A 147 -7.41 0.18 -5.10
C ALA A 147 -8.50 1.04 -5.77
N GLU A 148 -8.17 2.28 -6.07
CA GLU A 148 -9.07 3.25 -6.70
C GLU A 148 -9.46 2.82 -8.11
N VAL A 149 -8.47 2.37 -8.88
CA VAL A 149 -8.69 1.89 -10.26
C VAL A 149 -9.52 0.61 -10.25
N LEU A 150 -9.25 -0.31 -9.32
CA LEU A 150 -10.03 -1.55 -9.19
C LEU A 150 -11.50 -1.26 -8.84
N PHE A 151 -11.72 -0.35 -7.88
CA PHE A 151 -13.07 0.07 -7.50
C PHE A 151 -13.84 0.66 -8.70
N ASP A 152 -13.23 1.62 -9.39
CA ASP A 152 -13.83 2.26 -10.55
C ASP A 152 -14.07 1.25 -11.69
N SER A 153 -13.13 0.33 -11.92
CA SER A 153 -13.25 -0.70 -12.96
C SER A 153 -14.41 -1.66 -12.70
N ILE A 154 -14.66 -2.06 -11.44
CA ILE A 154 -15.83 -2.89 -11.07
C ILE A 154 -17.12 -2.18 -11.47
N HIS A 155 -17.25 -0.90 -11.11
CA HIS A 155 -18.45 -0.13 -11.44
C HIS A 155 -18.62 0.09 -12.94
N VAL A 156 -17.52 0.39 -13.66
CA VAL A 156 -17.54 0.54 -15.12
C VAL A 156 -17.92 -0.78 -15.80
N ALA A 157 -17.36 -1.91 -15.39
CA ALA A 157 -17.65 -3.21 -15.99
C ALA A 157 -19.11 -3.63 -15.76
N CYS A 158 -19.67 -3.37 -14.57
CA CYS A 158 -21.08 -3.62 -14.27
C CYS A 158 -22.02 -2.57 -14.90
N GLY A 159 -21.52 -1.39 -15.28
CA GLY A 159 -22.35 -0.24 -15.65
C GLY A 159 -23.14 0.31 -14.47
N SER A 160 -22.68 0.08 -13.24
CA SER A 160 -23.29 0.58 -12.02
C SER A 160 -22.76 1.95 -11.62
N ILE A 161 -23.56 2.72 -10.88
CA ILE A 161 -23.17 4.06 -10.42
C ILE A 161 -22.63 3.97 -9.01
N PRO A 162 -21.32 4.28 -8.79
CA PRO A 162 -20.72 4.22 -7.46
C PRO A 162 -21.40 5.21 -6.49
N THR A 163 -21.53 4.78 -5.24
CA THR A 163 -22.03 5.62 -4.15
C THR A 163 -21.02 5.60 -3.00
N ILE A 164 -20.35 6.71 -2.80
CA ILE A 164 -19.35 6.93 -1.76
C ILE A 164 -19.93 7.95 -0.76
N ALA A 165 -19.90 7.64 0.53
CA ALA A 165 -20.40 8.55 1.55
C ALA A 165 -19.56 9.85 1.59
N GLY A 166 -20.23 10.99 1.65
CA GLY A 166 -19.57 12.29 1.72
C GLY A 166 -19.25 12.95 0.39
N VAL A 167 -19.49 12.28 -0.75
CA VAL A 167 -19.35 12.84 -2.10
C VAL A 167 -20.59 12.59 -2.95
N PRO A 168 -20.80 13.36 -4.04
CA PRO A 168 -21.93 13.15 -4.94
C PRO A 168 -21.96 11.74 -5.54
N ARG A 169 -23.17 11.21 -5.80
CA ARG A 169 -23.33 9.93 -6.49
C ARG A 169 -22.68 9.95 -7.87
N GLY A 170 -21.98 8.88 -8.21
CA GLY A 170 -21.24 8.75 -9.46
C GLY A 170 -19.81 9.30 -9.41
N PHE A 171 -19.38 9.76 -8.24
CA PHE A 171 -18.00 10.21 -8.05
C PHE A 171 -17.04 9.01 -8.11
N ARG A 172 -15.97 9.13 -8.89
CA ARG A 172 -14.99 8.05 -9.05
C ARG A 172 -14.02 8.02 -7.87
N ALA A 173 -13.60 6.82 -7.48
CA ALA A 173 -12.62 6.67 -6.41
C ALA A 173 -11.28 7.34 -6.74
N ALA A 174 -10.87 7.34 -8.02
CA ALA A 174 -9.67 8.01 -8.49
C ALA A 174 -9.73 9.56 -8.39
N GLU A 175 -10.92 10.13 -8.27
CA GLU A 175 -11.15 11.59 -8.17
C GLU A 175 -11.29 12.08 -6.73
N LEU A 176 -11.22 11.19 -5.73
CA LEU A 176 -11.36 11.56 -4.33
C LEU A 176 -10.26 12.54 -3.91
N PRO A 177 -10.62 13.73 -3.38
CA PRO A 177 -9.67 14.78 -3.06
C PRO A 177 -8.83 14.46 -1.83
N ASP A 178 -9.32 13.59 -0.95
CA ASP A 178 -8.73 13.33 0.35
C ASP A 178 -8.89 11.87 0.76
N VAL A 179 -7.89 11.34 1.49
CA VAL A 179 -7.92 10.00 2.08
C VAL A 179 -8.82 9.90 3.30
N GLY A 180 -9.18 11.03 3.92
CA GLY A 180 -10.12 11.10 5.04
C GLY A 180 -11.55 10.70 4.68
N ILE A 181 -11.88 10.62 3.37
CA ILE A 181 -13.14 10.04 2.92
C ILE A 181 -13.07 8.53 3.08
N ALA A 182 -13.81 7.99 4.03
CA ALA A 182 -13.78 6.57 4.36
C ALA A 182 -14.42 5.72 3.25
N VAL A 183 -13.62 4.87 2.64
CA VAL A 183 -14.07 3.86 1.67
C VAL A 183 -13.39 2.54 2.04
N PRO A 184 -14.04 1.68 2.82
CA PRO A 184 -13.42 0.45 3.34
C PRO A 184 -12.80 -0.45 2.28
N PHE A 185 -13.40 -0.51 1.09
CA PHE A 185 -12.82 -1.23 -0.04
C PHE A 185 -11.42 -0.71 -0.42
N LEU A 186 -11.25 0.61 -0.47
CA LEU A 186 -9.95 1.19 -0.85
C LEU A 186 -8.87 0.91 0.22
N ASP A 187 -9.26 0.96 1.49
CA ASP A 187 -8.35 0.68 2.61
C ASP A 187 -7.91 -0.79 2.63
N ASP A 188 -8.87 -1.71 2.39
CA ASP A 188 -8.59 -3.14 2.27
C ASP A 188 -7.66 -3.49 1.10
N PHE A 189 -7.74 -2.73 0.01
CA PHE A 189 -6.93 -2.93 -1.19
C PHE A 189 -5.66 -2.09 -1.22
N GLY A 190 -5.28 -1.46 -0.09
CA GLY A 190 -3.99 -0.81 0.09
C GLY A 190 -3.90 0.60 -0.48
N ARG A 191 -4.99 1.38 -0.37
CA ARG A 191 -4.94 2.83 -0.62
C ARG A 191 -3.87 3.46 0.27
N PRO A 192 -2.95 4.27 -0.27
CA PRO A 192 -1.92 4.93 0.52
C PRO A 192 -2.55 5.98 1.45
N VAL A 193 -1.98 6.16 2.64
CA VAL A 193 -2.42 7.19 3.61
C VAL A 193 -2.05 8.60 3.17
N ARG A 194 -1.17 8.75 2.16
CA ARG A 194 -0.69 10.03 1.60
C ARG A 194 -0.05 10.95 2.64
N GLU A 195 0.66 10.40 3.60
CA GLU A 195 1.48 11.16 4.54
C GLU A 195 2.71 11.76 3.86
N SER A 196 3.20 11.11 2.82
CA SER A 196 4.29 11.57 1.97
C SER A 196 3.93 11.47 0.47
N ALA A 197 4.79 12.02 -0.38
CA ALA A 197 4.67 11.85 -1.83
C ALA A 197 5.29 10.54 -2.35
N CYS A 198 5.76 9.67 -1.45
CA CYS A 198 6.42 8.41 -1.80
C CYS A 198 5.41 7.35 -2.26
N GLU A 199 5.67 6.73 -3.40
CA GLU A 199 4.86 5.60 -3.88
C GLU A 199 4.99 4.35 -2.99
N CYS A 200 6.03 4.29 -2.15
CA CYS A 200 6.26 3.19 -1.20
C CYS A 200 5.16 3.04 -0.12
N GLU A 201 4.30 4.03 0.06
CA GLU A 201 3.14 3.92 0.96
C GLU A 201 2.06 2.97 0.45
N ARG A 202 2.04 2.66 -0.84
CA ARG A 202 1.05 1.76 -1.43
C ARG A 202 1.40 0.30 -1.13
N SER A 203 0.54 -0.39 -0.38
CA SER A 203 0.71 -1.81 -0.12
C SER A 203 0.40 -2.65 -1.37
N SER A 204 1.39 -3.41 -1.85
CA SER A 204 1.23 -4.37 -2.95
C SER A 204 1.05 -5.81 -2.47
N SER A 205 1.15 -6.08 -1.15
CA SER A 205 1.06 -7.43 -0.62
C SER A 205 -0.29 -8.08 -0.90
N MET A 206 -0.26 -9.30 -1.43
CA MET A 206 -1.46 -10.12 -1.57
C MET A 206 -1.76 -10.83 -0.27
N VAL A 207 -2.86 -10.42 0.38
CA VAL A 207 -3.39 -11.09 1.56
C VAL A 207 -4.77 -11.69 1.24
N LEU A 208 -5.15 -12.73 1.94
CA LEU A 208 -6.39 -13.48 1.67
C LEU A 208 -7.65 -12.61 1.83
N GLY A 209 -7.64 -11.67 2.78
CA GLY A 209 -8.79 -10.81 3.09
C GLY A 209 -9.36 -10.05 1.88
N PRO A 210 -8.56 -9.25 1.17
CA PRO A 210 -8.99 -8.58 -0.06
C PRO A 210 -9.53 -9.52 -1.13
N ILE A 211 -8.90 -10.70 -1.33
CA ILE A 211 -9.38 -11.68 -2.32
C ILE A 211 -10.79 -12.16 -1.95
N MET A 212 -11.02 -12.49 -0.70
CA MET A 212 -12.35 -12.91 -0.21
C MET A 212 -13.39 -11.79 -0.35
N LYS A 213 -12.97 -10.53 -0.21
CA LYS A 213 -13.87 -9.38 -0.42
C LYS A 213 -14.21 -9.11 -1.89
N LEU A 214 -13.37 -9.50 -2.83
CA LEU A 214 -13.74 -9.50 -4.25
C LEU A 214 -14.83 -10.55 -4.55
N VAL A 215 -14.75 -11.71 -3.92
CA VAL A 215 -15.71 -12.79 -4.15
C VAL A 215 -17.04 -12.53 -3.44
N ASN A 216 -17.00 -12.08 -2.17
CA ASN A 216 -18.18 -11.99 -1.30
C ASN A 216 -18.40 -10.59 -0.69
N GLY A 217 -17.65 -9.58 -1.12
CA GLY A 217 -17.72 -8.25 -0.52
C GLY A 217 -18.91 -7.42 -1.01
N PRO A 218 -19.39 -6.47 -0.18
CA PRO A 218 -20.54 -5.67 -0.50
C PRO A 218 -20.34 -4.78 -1.73
N THR A 219 -19.13 -4.34 -2.05
CA THR A 219 -18.86 -3.49 -3.21
C THR A 219 -19.21 -4.21 -4.52
N VAL A 220 -18.74 -5.44 -4.69
CA VAL A 220 -19.04 -6.26 -5.87
C VAL A 220 -20.50 -6.68 -5.89
N ALA A 221 -21.02 -7.17 -4.75
CA ALA A 221 -22.39 -7.59 -4.62
C ALA A 221 -23.38 -6.46 -4.95
N ASN A 222 -23.14 -5.24 -4.45
CA ASN A 222 -23.99 -4.08 -4.73
C ASN A 222 -23.88 -3.63 -6.21
N ALA A 223 -22.68 -3.67 -6.79
CA ALA A 223 -22.49 -3.29 -8.20
C ALA A 223 -23.22 -4.26 -9.15
N ILE A 224 -23.19 -5.56 -8.87
CA ILE A 224 -23.92 -6.59 -9.64
C ILE A 224 -25.42 -6.53 -9.34
N GLY A 225 -25.80 -6.35 -8.08
CA GLY A 225 -27.21 -6.34 -7.63
C GLY A 225 -27.96 -5.05 -7.92
N ASP A 226 -27.33 -4.01 -8.46
CA ASP A 226 -28.00 -2.77 -8.87
C ASP A 226 -28.92 -3.07 -10.06
N SER A 227 -30.23 -2.99 -9.86
CA SER A 227 -31.23 -3.25 -10.90
C SER A 227 -31.17 -2.31 -12.10
N THR A 228 -30.40 -1.23 -12.01
CA THR A 228 -30.21 -0.24 -13.08
C THR A 228 -28.91 -0.40 -13.83
N ASN A 229 -28.07 -1.37 -13.47
CA ASN A 229 -26.79 -1.62 -14.07
C ASN A 229 -26.90 -2.13 -15.53
N ASP A 230 -25.79 -2.10 -16.24
CA ASP A 230 -25.79 -2.54 -17.63
C ASP A 230 -25.89 -4.05 -17.79
N LEU A 231 -25.53 -4.84 -16.78
CA LEU A 231 -25.64 -6.30 -16.83
C LEU A 231 -27.11 -6.72 -16.97
N VAL A 232 -28.01 -6.07 -16.23
CA VAL A 232 -29.47 -6.31 -16.35
C VAL A 232 -29.99 -5.94 -17.73
N LYS A 233 -29.48 -4.83 -18.33
CA LYS A 233 -29.86 -4.42 -19.68
C LYS A 233 -29.42 -5.45 -20.74
N ILE A 234 -28.15 -5.89 -20.64
CA ILE A 234 -27.56 -6.85 -21.57
C ILE A 234 -28.30 -8.19 -21.51
N GLU A 235 -28.60 -8.69 -20.32
CA GLU A 235 -29.39 -9.91 -20.11
C GLU A 235 -30.80 -9.76 -20.74
N GLY A 236 -31.38 -8.57 -20.66
CA GLY A 236 -32.66 -8.23 -21.33
C GLY A 236 -32.55 -8.22 -22.87
N GLU A 237 -31.47 -7.77 -23.44
CA GLU A 237 -31.22 -7.55 -24.87
C GLU A 237 -30.70 -8.79 -25.59
N ILE A 238 -29.71 -9.47 -25.00
CA ILE A 238 -29.04 -10.64 -25.59
C ILE A 238 -29.72 -11.93 -25.09
N LYS A 239 -30.39 -12.62 -25.98
CA LYS A 239 -31.12 -13.87 -25.67
C LYS A 239 -30.32 -15.13 -25.94
N ASP A 240 -29.21 -15.03 -26.64
CA ASP A 240 -28.28 -16.12 -26.87
C ASP A 240 -27.28 -16.21 -25.75
N ASP A 241 -27.24 -17.33 -25.04
CA ASP A 241 -26.36 -17.53 -23.87
C ASP A 241 -24.88 -17.41 -24.21
N GLU A 242 -24.49 -17.83 -25.42
CA GLU A 242 -23.08 -17.78 -25.85
C GLU A 242 -22.65 -16.34 -26.09
N LEU A 243 -23.46 -15.55 -26.78
CA LEU A 243 -23.21 -14.13 -27.00
C LEU A 243 -23.26 -13.33 -25.68
N LEU A 244 -24.12 -13.71 -24.76
CA LEU A 244 -24.18 -13.11 -23.43
C LEU A 244 -22.89 -13.37 -22.64
N ILE A 245 -22.40 -14.60 -22.67
CA ILE A 245 -21.14 -14.99 -22.03
C ILE A 245 -19.97 -14.22 -22.67
N GLU A 246 -19.91 -14.14 -24.01
CA GLU A 246 -18.89 -13.36 -24.71
C GLU A 246 -18.87 -11.89 -24.28
N GLU A 247 -20.02 -11.25 -24.22
CA GLU A 247 -20.13 -9.83 -23.81
C GLU A 247 -19.66 -9.63 -22.37
N VAL A 248 -20.02 -10.51 -21.45
CA VAL A 248 -19.54 -10.49 -20.06
C VAL A 248 -18.03 -10.64 -20.00
N PHE A 249 -17.45 -11.59 -20.74
CA PHE A 249 -15.99 -11.79 -20.78
C PHE A 249 -15.25 -10.58 -21.36
N LEU A 250 -15.79 -9.95 -22.41
CA LEU A 250 -15.22 -8.74 -22.99
C LEU A 250 -15.23 -7.58 -21.99
N ARG A 251 -16.30 -7.39 -21.24
CA ARG A 251 -16.45 -6.31 -20.25
C ARG A 251 -15.52 -6.47 -19.04
N PHE A 252 -15.44 -7.69 -18.49
CA PHE A 252 -14.68 -7.92 -17.25
C PHE A 252 -13.24 -8.32 -17.51
N LEU A 253 -12.96 -9.07 -18.58
CA LEU A 253 -11.65 -9.65 -18.85
C LEU A 253 -10.99 -9.10 -20.12
N SER A 254 -11.69 -8.28 -20.91
CA SER A 254 -11.21 -7.71 -22.17
C SER A 254 -10.70 -8.75 -23.17
N ARG A 255 -11.25 -9.97 -23.12
CA ARG A 255 -10.94 -11.07 -24.02
C ARG A 255 -12.16 -11.95 -24.27
N TYR A 256 -12.13 -12.68 -25.36
CA TYR A 256 -13.15 -13.72 -25.60
C TYR A 256 -12.99 -14.92 -24.66
N PRO A 257 -14.09 -15.60 -24.29
CA PRO A 257 -14.04 -16.84 -23.53
C PRO A 257 -13.47 -17.98 -24.37
N THR A 258 -12.84 -18.94 -23.72
CA THR A 258 -12.47 -20.21 -24.33
C THR A 258 -13.71 -21.13 -24.45
N GLU A 259 -13.63 -22.17 -25.29
CA GLU A 259 -14.72 -23.15 -25.42
C GLU A 259 -15.11 -23.81 -24.08
N GLN A 260 -14.14 -24.00 -23.19
CA GLN A 260 -14.38 -24.55 -21.87
C GLN A 260 -15.13 -23.56 -20.98
N GLU A 261 -14.76 -22.27 -21.02
CA GLU A 261 -15.42 -21.21 -20.26
C GLU A 261 -16.86 -20.99 -20.76
N ILE A 262 -17.12 -21.08 -22.05
CA ILE A 262 -18.47 -21.04 -22.61
C ILE A 262 -19.33 -22.20 -22.06
N LYS A 263 -18.78 -23.41 -22.00
CA LYS A 263 -19.50 -24.56 -21.43
C LYS A 263 -19.85 -24.36 -19.95
N ILE A 264 -18.88 -23.85 -19.16
CA ILE A 264 -19.10 -23.55 -17.74
C ILE A 264 -20.12 -22.44 -17.59
N GLY A 265 -20.03 -21.35 -18.38
CA GLY A 265 -20.98 -20.26 -18.37
C GLY A 265 -22.42 -20.70 -18.69
N LYS A 266 -22.61 -21.54 -19.72
CA LYS A 266 -23.92 -22.10 -20.06
C LYS A 266 -24.52 -22.96 -18.92
N LEU A 267 -23.68 -23.77 -18.26
CA LEU A 267 -24.12 -24.55 -17.10
C LEU A 267 -24.55 -23.62 -15.95
N ALA A 268 -23.75 -22.57 -15.67
CA ALA A 268 -24.09 -21.60 -14.63
C ALA A 268 -25.41 -20.85 -14.90
N LEU A 269 -25.67 -20.49 -16.17
CA LEU A 269 -26.95 -19.86 -16.56
C LEU A 269 -28.14 -20.80 -16.44
N GLN A 270 -27.96 -22.11 -16.72
CA GLN A 270 -29.02 -23.12 -16.63
C GLN A 270 -29.34 -23.51 -15.18
N ASP A 271 -28.34 -23.45 -14.30
CA ASP A 271 -28.47 -23.89 -12.90
C ASP A 271 -29.25 -22.90 -12.01
N GLY A 272 -29.57 -21.72 -12.55
CA GLY A 272 -30.59 -20.77 -12.08
C GLY A 272 -30.68 -20.51 -10.59
N GLY A 273 -29.61 -20.82 -9.81
CA GLY A 273 -29.54 -20.54 -8.38
C GLY A 273 -30.23 -21.59 -7.49
N SER A 274 -30.49 -22.81 -7.96
CA SER A 274 -30.96 -23.92 -7.09
C SER A 274 -30.00 -24.18 -5.96
N ASP A 275 -28.71 -24.17 -6.25
CA ASP A 275 -27.62 -24.31 -5.26
C ASP A 275 -27.54 -23.13 -4.28
N TYR A 276 -27.96 -21.93 -4.68
CA TYR A 276 -27.94 -20.75 -3.80
C TYR A 276 -28.83 -20.92 -2.58
N LEU A 277 -30.06 -21.44 -2.75
CA LEU A 277 -30.98 -21.67 -1.63
C LEU A 277 -30.47 -22.76 -0.70
N GLU A 278 -29.88 -23.81 -1.26
CA GLU A 278 -29.30 -24.89 -0.48
C GLU A 278 -28.03 -24.44 0.26
N LEU A 279 -27.11 -23.74 -0.41
CA LEU A 279 -25.92 -23.15 0.18
C LEU A 279 -26.26 -22.11 1.23
N LYS A 280 -27.31 -21.30 1.03
CA LYS A 280 -27.78 -20.33 2.01
C LYS A 280 -28.30 -21.03 3.26
N ALA A 281 -29.10 -22.10 3.09
CA ALA A 281 -29.55 -22.88 4.23
C ALA A 281 -28.38 -23.51 5.01
N GLN A 282 -27.36 -24.02 4.31
CA GLN A 282 -26.17 -24.57 4.94
C GLN A 282 -25.36 -23.48 5.66
N LEU A 283 -25.28 -22.27 5.10
CA LEU A 283 -24.61 -21.12 5.72
C LEU A 283 -25.35 -20.69 7.00
N ASP A 284 -26.70 -20.57 6.94
CA ASP A 284 -27.50 -20.20 8.09
C ASP A 284 -27.39 -21.25 9.23
N GLU A 285 -27.21 -22.53 8.89
CA GLU A 285 -26.93 -23.57 9.88
C GLU A 285 -25.51 -23.46 10.47
N LEU A 286 -24.50 -23.20 9.64
CA LEU A 286 -23.15 -22.99 10.07
C LEU A 286 -23.03 -21.77 10.99
N GLU A 287 -23.67 -20.67 10.64
CA GLU A 287 -23.65 -19.44 11.45
C GLU A 287 -24.25 -19.66 12.84
N LYS A 288 -25.27 -20.48 12.99
CA LYS A 288 -25.83 -20.87 14.30
C LYS A 288 -24.81 -21.64 15.16
N LEU A 289 -23.93 -22.40 14.53
CA LEU A 289 -22.91 -23.20 15.23
C LEU A 289 -21.63 -22.40 15.55
N VAL A 290 -21.42 -21.26 14.90
CA VAL A 290 -20.21 -20.44 15.09
C VAL A 290 -20.00 -20.04 16.54
N PRO A 291 -20.98 -19.49 17.29
CA PRO A 291 -20.78 -19.06 18.67
C PRO A 291 -20.33 -20.20 19.59
N GLU A 292 -20.92 -21.41 19.43
CA GLU A 292 -20.58 -22.57 20.22
C GLU A 292 -19.17 -23.09 19.89
N ARG A 293 -18.85 -23.18 18.60
CA ARG A 293 -17.50 -23.59 18.15
C ARG A 293 -16.42 -22.58 18.58
N GLN A 294 -16.73 -21.29 18.50
CA GLN A 294 -15.84 -20.24 18.95
C GLN A 294 -15.57 -20.36 20.45
N ALA A 295 -16.61 -20.49 21.28
CA ALA A 295 -16.47 -20.65 22.73
C ALA A 295 -15.68 -21.92 23.09
N ALA A 296 -15.89 -23.01 22.37
CA ALA A 296 -15.14 -24.25 22.55
C ALA A 296 -13.66 -24.07 22.16
N TRP A 297 -13.40 -23.37 21.06
CA TRP A 297 -12.04 -23.06 20.61
C TRP A 297 -11.33 -22.13 21.60
N GLU A 298 -11.98 -21.05 22.05
CA GLU A 298 -11.43 -20.13 23.06
C GLU A 298 -11.09 -20.86 24.36
N THR A 299 -11.96 -21.76 24.80
CA THR A 299 -11.71 -22.59 25.98
C THR A 299 -10.52 -23.54 25.78
N ALA A 300 -10.40 -24.11 24.59
CA ALA A 300 -9.26 -24.98 24.25
C ALA A 300 -7.96 -24.18 24.17
N MET A 301 -8.00 -22.98 23.60
CA MET A 301 -6.85 -22.08 23.50
C MET A 301 -6.39 -21.56 24.87
N GLN A 302 -7.30 -21.24 25.78
CA GLN A 302 -6.97 -20.90 27.16
C GLN A 302 -6.27 -22.03 27.90
N LYS A 303 -6.63 -23.29 27.61
CA LYS A 303 -5.95 -24.46 28.19
C LYS A 303 -4.57 -24.71 27.61
N THR A 304 -4.36 -24.42 26.32
CA THR A 304 -3.08 -24.63 25.62
C THR A 304 -2.07 -23.50 25.86
N ASN A 305 -2.52 -22.28 26.06
CA ASN A 305 -1.66 -21.11 26.32
C ASN A 305 -1.52 -20.83 27.84
N ARG A 306 -1.33 -21.86 28.65
CA ARG A 306 -1.13 -21.68 30.08
C ARG A 306 0.29 -21.21 30.35
N TRP A 307 0.45 -19.93 30.61
CA TRP A 307 1.70 -19.37 31.14
C TRP A 307 1.88 -19.80 32.59
N LEU A 308 3.01 -20.40 32.87
CA LEU A 308 3.36 -20.79 34.24
C LEU A 308 4.43 -19.83 34.76
N PRO A 309 4.26 -19.29 35.97
CA PRO A 309 5.30 -18.48 36.58
C PRO A 309 6.56 -19.32 36.81
N VAL A 310 7.71 -18.70 36.66
CA VAL A 310 9.02 -19.29 36.90
C VAL A 310 9.63 -18.74 38.18
N GLU A 311 10.40 -19.52 38.87
CA GLU A 311 11.05 -19.11 40.11
C GLU A 311 12.21 -18.14 39.85
N LEU A 312 12.21 -17.00 40.54
CA LEU A 312 13.30 -16.06 40.50
C LEU A 312 14.49 -16.55 41.33
N VAL A 313 15.67 -16.67 40.71
CA VAL A 313 16.91 -17.04 41.40
C VAL A 313 17.70 -15.78 41.79
N SER A 314 17.91 -14.89 40.84
CA SER A 314 18.56 -13.59 41.09
C SER A 314 18.10 -12.54 40.08
N ALA A 315 18.15 -11.26 40.50
CA ALA A 315 17.91 -10.12 39.68
C ALA A 315 19.00 -9.07 39.96
N GLU A 316 19.78 -8.75 38.97
CA GLU A 316 20.94 -7.86 39.09
C GLU A 316 20.90 -6.77 38.03
N THR A 317 21.60 -5.66 38.31
CA THR A 317 21.75 -4.57 37.35
C THR A 317 23.22 -4.19 37.25
N ASP A 318 23.64 -3.70 36.12
CA ASP A 318 25.03 -3.26 35.85
C ASP A 318 25.31 -1.80 36.33
N LYS A 319 24.31 -1.13 36.93
CA LYS A 319 24.41 0.26 37.37
C LYS A 319 23.69 0.53 38.70
N GLU A 320 23.45 1.81 39.02
CA GLU A 320 22.85 2.24 40.29
C GLU A 320 21.32 2.01 40.39
N ALA A 321 20.70 1.47 39.33
CA ALA A 321 19.33 0.98 39.42
C ALA A 321 19.25 -0.24 40.35
N LYS A 322 18.09 -0.51 40.94
CA LYS A 322 17.86 -1.69 41.83
C LYS A 322 16.60 -2.40 41.37
N LEU A 323 16.60 -3.72 41.54
CA LEU A 323 15.41 -4.57 41.28
C LEU A 323 14.92 -5.12 42.61
N GLU A 324 13.70 -4.76 43.02
CA GLU A 324 13.09 -5.17 44.27
C GLU A 324 11.96 -6.18 44.00
N LEU A 325 12.09 -7.37 44.53
CA LEU A 325 11.06 -8.41 44.43
C LEU A 325 9.84 -8.01 45.28
N GLN A 326 8.67 -8.04 44.65
CA GLN A 326 7.40 -7.72 45.28
C GLN A 326 6.70 -9.02 45.75
N GLU A 327 5.67 -8.87 46.63
CA GLU A 327 4.91 -10.00 47.18
C GLU A 327 4.19 -10.84 46.12
N ASP A 328 3.82 -10.22 44.99
CA ASP A 328 3.17 -10.85 43.84
C ASP A 328 4.16 -11.58 42.90
N GLY A 329 5.46 -11.53 43.20
CA GLY A 329 6.51 -12.12 42.39
C GLY A 329 7.02 -11.23 41.27
N SER A 330 6.50 -10.02 41.12
CA SER A 330 6.99 -9.04 40.14
C SER A 330 8.28 -8.37 40.65
N LEU A 331 9.05 -7.76 39.72
CA LEU A 331 10.26 -7.02 40.04
C LEU A 331 10.02 -5.51 39.80
N LEU A 332 10.08 -4.72 40.85
CA LEU A 332 10.03 -3.28 40.74
C LEU A 332 11.43 -2.71 40.55
N ALA A 333 11.63 -1.96 39.46
CA ALA A 333 12.86 -1.24 39.23
C ALA A 333 12.87 0.08 39.99
N THR A 334 13.80 0.25 40.96
CA THR A 334 13.98 1.45 41.77
C THR A 334 15.39 2.06 41.58
N GLY A 335 15.73 3.06 42.38
CA GLY A 335 17.04 3.72 42.29
C GLY A 335 17.13 4.71 41.12
N LYS A 336 18.35 4.94 40.65
CA LYS A 336 18.61 5.97 39.61
C LYS A 336 17.96 5.59 38.28
N ASN A 337 17.30 6.55 37.65
CA ASN A 337 16.69 6.35 36.35
C ASN A 337 17.73 6.59 35.24
N GLU A 338 18.37 5.55 34.78
CA GLU A 338 19.39 5.57 33.74
C GLU A 338 19.28 4.29 32.88
N ILE A 339 19.88 4.32 31.70
CA ILE A 339 19.94 3.14 30.83
C ILE A 339 20.83 2.10 31.54
N ALA A 340 20.27 0.98 31.92
CA ALA A 340 20.95 -0.11 32.61
C ALA A 340 20.53 -1.45 32.02
N THR A 341 21.43 -2.43 32.13
CA THR A 341 21.13 -3.82 31.76
C THR A 341 20.61 -4.55 32.98
N TYR A 342 19.44 -5.16 32.86
CA TYR A 342 18.84 -6.01 33.90
C TYR A 342 19.12 -7.46 33.56
N THR A 343 19.81 -8.16 34.48
CA THR A 343 20.08 -9.60 34.37
C THR A 343 19.21 -10.34 35.36
N ILE A 344 18.26 -11.13 34.84
CA ILE A 344 17.32 -11.90 35.64
C ILE A 344 17.60 -13.36 35.40
N LYS A 345 17.93 -14.10 36.47
CA LYS A 345 18.13 -15.58 36.45
C LYS A 345 16.89 -16.26 37.00
N LEU A 346 16.33 -17.14 36.21
CA LEU A 346 15.11 -17.88 36.51
C LEU A 346 15.41 -19.35 36.57
N LYS A 347 14.68 -20.09 37.43
CA LYS A 347 14.73 -21.54 37.53
C LYS A 347 13.37 -22.15 37.23
N THR A 348 13.37 -23.25 36.50
CA THR A 348 12.16 -24.01 36.20
C THR A 348 12.49 -25.48 35.98
N ASP A 349 11.57 -26.33 36.36
CA ASP A 349 11.64 -27.76 36.09
C ASP A 349 10.90 -28.16 34.80
N LEU A 350 10.36 -27.15 34.07
CA LEU A 350 9.65 -27.36 32.81
C LEU A 350 10.61 -27.81 31.71
N THR A 351 10.21 -28.78 30.95
CA THR A 351 10.90 -29.28 29.75
C THR A 351 10.14 -28.81 28.48
N ASN A 352 10.84 -28.71 27.36
CA ASN A 352 10.27 -28.31 26.09
C ASN A 352 9.65 -26.90 26.12
N ILE A 353 10.34 -25.94 26.71
CA ILE A 353 9.90 -24.53 26.73
C ILE A 353 9.92 -23.97 25.32
N THR A 354 8.77 -23.49 24.83
CA THR A 354 8.59 -22.96 23.48
C THR A 354 8.59 -21.44 23.45
N ALA A 355 8.29 -20.77 24.56
CA ALA A 355 8.24 -19.31 24.64
C ALA A 355 8.42 -18.81 26.08
N PHE A 356 8.90 -17.58 26.20
CA PHE A 356 8.88 -16.78 27.42
C PHE A 356 7.98 -15.56 27.21
N ARG A 357 7.22 -15.20 28.25
CA ARG A 357 6.40 -13.99 28.26
C ARG A 357 6.91 -13.06 29.35
N LEU A 358 7.34 -11.88 28.96
CA LEU A 358 7.66 -10.77 29.86
C LEU A 358 6.48 -9.81 29.89
N GLU A 359 5.96 -9.52 31.06
CA GLU A 359 4.90 -8.55 31.26
C GLU A 359 5.44 -7.32 31.98
N THR A 360 5.11 -6.14 31.47
CA THR A 360 5.37 -4.88 32.14
C THR A 360 4.08 -4.43 32.84
N LEU A 361 4.17 -4.33 34.16
CA LEU A 361 3.01 -4.02 35.00
C LEU A 361 2.96 -2.52 35.32
N VAL A 362 1.76 -1.98 35.46
CA VAL A 362 1.54 -0.63 35.99
C VAL A 362 1.79 -0.63 37.50
N ASP A 363 2.39 0.45 38.01
CA ASP A 363 2.61 0.61 39.45
C ASP A 363 2.45 2.09 39.85
N ASP A 364 1.72 2.33 40.93
CA ASP A 364 1.45 3.67 41.42
C ASP A 364 2.71 4.46 41.84
N ARG A 365 3.80 3.77 42.09
CA ARG A 365 5.12 4.33 42.45
C ARG A 365 5.93 4.78 41.23
N LEU A 366 5.52 4.40 40.02
CA LEU A 366 6.17 4.77 38.79
C LEU A 366 5.59 6.10 38.23
N PRO A 367 6.36 6.86 37.43
CA PRO A 367 5.89 8.09 36.82
C PRO A 367 4.60 7.88 36.01
N ALA A 368 3.64 8.80 36.20
CA ALA A 368 2.32 8.73 35.55
C ALA A 368 1.55 7.43 35.83
N LYS A 369 1.92 6.66 36.88
CA LYS A 369 1.33 5.35 37.23
C LYS A 369 1.37 4.35 36.08
N GLY A 370 2.34 4.49 35.19
CA GLY A 370 2.54 3.63 34.03
C GLY A 370 3.48 2.46 34.30
N PRO A 371 3.77 1.65 33.28
CA PRO A 371 4.70 0.51 33.40
C PRO A 371 6.18 0.91 33.22
N GLY A 372 6.48 2.21 33.07
CA GLY A 372 7.81 2.70 32.78
C GLY A 372 8.37 3.67 33.81
N ARG A 373 9.70 3.80 33.87
CA ARG A 373 10.41 4.72 34.79
C ARG A 373 10.67 6.12 34.21
N PRO A 374 10.85 6.34 32.88
CA PRO A 374 11.03 7.68 32.35
C PRO A 374 9.80 8.54 32.61
N PRO A 375 9.94 9.81 33.04
CA PRO A 375 8.82 10.74 33.02
C PRO A 375 8.38 10.96 31.58
N ASN A 376 7.07 10.93 31.34
CA ASN A 376 6.49 11.30 30.05
C ASN A 376 6.67 12.78 29.75
#